data_ed1dcd5a218fb8b9f39296218c38c33a
#
_entry.id   ed1dcd5a218fb8b9f39296218c38c33a
#
_cell.length_a   1.000
_cell.length_b   1.000
_cell.length_c   1.000
_cell.angle_alpha   90.00
_cell.angle_beta   90.00
_cell.angle_gamma   90.00
#
_symmetry.space_group_name_H-M   'P 1'
#
loop_
_entity.id
_entity.type
_entity.pdbx_description
1 polymer ?
#
loop_
_entity_poly.entity_id
_entity_poly.type
_entity_poly.pdbx_seq_one_letter_code
_entity_poly.pdbx_strand_id
1 'polypeptide(L)'
;EQIQRVGLSATVGNPNEMARWMHGDAESVHGPAPRTTKIEVHRERILPEDEVMSVEWSISPSSVAAFRSLSQTLLKDYPSLVFVNSRSAAETVAQRLSRLSPELTIGVHHGSLAAETRREMENALRAGNLHALICTSSLELGIDIGTIRRVHQIQSPRAVDRMLQRLGRAEHHMGGTGR
;
A
#
# COMPACT_ATOMS: atom_id res chain seq x y z
N GLU A 1 -13.36 -41.57 3.92
CA GLU A 1 -12.04 -40.88 3.90
C GLU A 1 -12.17 -39.56 4.64
N GLN A 2 -11.34 -39.33 5.67
CA GLN A 2 -11.26 -38.04 6.35
C GLN A 2 -10.41 -37.11 5.48
N ILE A 3 -11.03 -36.04 4.98
CA ILE A 3 -10.33 -35.02 4.20
C ILE A 3 -9.60 -34.09 5.18
N GLN A 4 -8.26 -34.01 5.07
CA GLN A 4 -7.47 -33.05 5.80
C GLN A 4 -7.77 -31.63 5.28
N ARG A 5 -8.06 -30.70 6.20
CA ARG A 5 -8.31 -29.29 5.89
C ARG A 5 -7.13 -28.47 6.39
N VAL A 6 -6.53 -27.67 5.52
CA VAL A 6 -5.42 -26.77 5.83
C VAL A 6 -5.80 -25.36 5.40
N GLY A 7 -5.77 -24.41 6.33
CA GLY A 7 -5.93 -23.00 6.05
C GLY A 7 -4.61 -22.27 6.17
N LEU A 8 -4.26 -21.47 5.15
CA LEU A 8 -3.07 -20.62 5.14
C LEU A 8 -3.49 -19.16 5.06
N SER A 9 -2.97 -18.33 5.95
CA SER A 9 -3.19 -16.90 5.92
C SER A 9 -1.98 -16.14 6.47
N ALA A 10 -1.69 -14.99 5.87
CA ALA A 10 -0.64 -14.10 6.35
C ALA A 10 -1.10 -13.26 7.56
N THR A 11 -2.39 -12.91 7.61
CA THR A 11 -2.97 -12.08 8.67
C THR A 11 -4.40 -12.53 8.94
N VAL A 12 -4.66 -12.91 10.19
CA VAL A 12 -5.99 -13.29 10.67
C VAL A 12 -6.22 -12.60 12.01
N GLY A 13 -7.36 -11.92 12.15
CA GLY A 13 -7.69 -11.20 13.39
C GLY A 13 -7.83 -12.11 14.60
N ASN A 14 -8.40 -13.32 14.42
CA ASN A 14 -8.53 -14.34 15.45
C ASN A 14 -8.26 -15.74 14.88
N PRO A 15 -6.98 -16.20 14.89
CA PRO A 15 -6.60 -17.50 14.33
C PRO A 15 -7.33 -18.69 14.95
N ASN A 16 -7.55 -18.65 16.26
CA ASN A 16 -8.20 -19.75 16.99
C ASN A 16 -9.70 -19.87 16.66
N GLU A 17 -10.37 -18.76 16.39
CA GLU A 17 -11.76 -18.75 15.95
C GLU A 17 -11.90 -19.30 14.53
N MET A 18 -10.99 -18.90 13.63
CA MET A 18 -10.94 -19.42 12.27
C MET A 18 -10.63 -20.92 12.24
N ALA A 19 -9.69 -21.40 13.05
CA ALA A 19 -9.38 -22.82 13.19
C ALA A 19 -10.63 -23.61 13.59
N ARG A 20 -11.32 -23.18 14.65
CA ARG A 20 -12.58 -23.81 15.13
C ARG A 20 -13.69 -23.78 14.08
N TRP A 21 -13.77 -22.70 13.28
CA TRP A 21 -14.74 -22.62 12.19
C TRP A 21 -14.42 -23.62 11.05
N MET A 22 -13.15 -23.85 10.77
CA MET A 22 -12.72 -24.85 9.77
C MET A 22 -13.02 -26.29 10.21
N HIS A 23 -12.70 -26.62 11.45
CA HIS A 23 -12.98 -27.91 12.09
C HIS A 23 -12.81 -27.78 13.61
N GLY A 24 -13.65 -28.47 14.39
CA GLY A 24 -13.64 -28.38 15.86
C GLY A 24 -12.29 -28.68 16.50
N ASP A 25 -11.51 -29.59 15.92
CA ASP A 25 -10.21 -30.03 16.40
C ASP A 25 -9.04 -29.40 15.60
N ALA A 26 -9.30 -28.37 14.80
CA ALA A 26 -8.23 -27.74 14.04
C ALA A 26 -7.32 -26.90 14.96
N GLU A 27 -6.02 -27.10 14.82
CA GLU A 27 -4.99 -26.37 15.57
C GLU A 27 -4.48 -25.17 14.76
N SER A 28 -4.23 -24.06 15.47
CA SER A 28 -3.59 -22.87 14.88
C SER A 28 -2.07 -22.97 15.08
N VAL A 29 -1.34 -23.09 13.97
CA VAL A 29 0.12 -23.08 13.98
C VAL A 29 0.62 -21.70 13.57
N HIS A 30 1.39 -21.06 14.42
CA HIS A 30 1.96 -19.73 14.17
C HIS A 30 3.38 -19.87 13.62
N GLY A 31 3.69 -19.08 12.61
CA GLY A 31 5.04 -18.91 12.09
C GLY A 31 5.97 -18.18 13.07
N PRO A 32 7.23 -17.90 12.67
CA PRO A 32 8.18 -17.16 13.50
C PRO A 32 7.63 -15.78 13.88
N ALA A 33 8.20 -15.19 14.94
CA ALA A 33 7.77 -13.94 15.57
C ALA A 33 7.36 -12.85 14.57
N PRO A 34 6.34 -12.03 14.87
CA PRO A 34 5.88 -10.99 13.98
C PRO A 34 7.01 -10.01 13.65
N ARG A 35 7.06 -9.57 12.40
CA ARG A 35 8.03 -8.57 11.94
C ARG A 35 7.82 -7.25 12.67
N THR A 36 8.93 -6.60 13.00
CA THR A 36 8.87 -5.24 13.54
C THR A 36 8.36 -4.31 12.45
N THR A 37 7.24 -3.65 12.71
CA THR A 37 6.65 -2.68 11.78
C THR A 37 6.81 -1.28 12.36
N LYS A 38 7.42 -0.37 11.61
CA LYS A 38 7.49 1.05 11.98
C LYS A 38 6.39 1.82 11.25
N ILE A 39 5.49 2.43 12.02
CA ILE A 39 4.43 3.30 11.49
C ILE A 39 4.79 4.74 11.83
N GLU A 40 4.83 5.59 10.80
CA GLU A 40 5.05 7.03 10.92
C GLU A 40 3.78 7.75 10.46
N VAL A 41 3.30 8.69 11.30
CA VAL A 41 2.17 9.55 10.95
C VAL A 41 2.71 10.95 10.71
N HIS A 42 2.58 11.44 9.49
CA HIS A 42 3.09 12.74 9.08
C HIS A 42 1.98 13.79 9.10
N ARG A 43 2.29 14.92 9.70
CA ARG A 43 1.48 16.15 9.62
C ARG A 43 2.38 17.29 9.19
N GLU A 44 2.21 17.71 7.96
CA GLU A 44 3.11 18.69 7.35
C GLU A 44 2.72 20.12 7.69
N ARG A 45 3.73 20.99 7.78
CA ARG A 45 3.51 22.44 7.86
C ARG A 45 2.97 22.93 6.52
N ILE A 46 1.92 23.72 6.59
CA ILE A 46 1.36 24.40 5.43
C ILE A 46 2.29 25.57 5.05
N LEU A 47 2.63 25.67 3.80
CA LEU A 47 3.42 26.73 3.20
C LEU A 47 2.52 27.65 2.34
N PRO A 48 2.93 28.89 2.04
CA PRO A 48 2.12 29.80 1.22
C PRO A 48 1.76 29.24 -0.16
N GLU A 49 2.67 28.49 -0.79
CA GLU A 49 2.43 27.82 -2.06
C GLU A 49 1.35 26.72 -1.95
N ASP A 50 1.23 26.05 -0.80
CA ASP A 50 0.18 25.05 -0.57
C ASP A 50 -1.21 25.72 -0.53
N GLU A 51 -1.31 26.94 -0.02
CA GLU A 51 -2.55 27.72 -0.01
C GLU A 51 -2.98 28.10 -1.42
N VAL A 52 -2.06 28.57 -2.26
CA VAL A 52 -2.36 28.91 -3.66
C VAL A 52 -2.84 27.67 -4.42
N MET A 53 -2.11 26.58 -4.31
CA MET A 53 -2.45 25.34 -5.01
C MET A 53 -3.74 24.69 -4.49
N SER A 54 -4.09 24.91 -3.22
CA SER A 54 -5.33 24.41 -2.62
C SER A 54 -6.57 24.95 -3.31
N VAL A 55 -6.54 26.22 -3.73
CA VAL A 55 -7.62 26.86 -4.49
C VAL A 55 -7.75 26.21 -5.87
N GLU A 56 -6.62 26.06 -6.58
CA GLU A 56 -6.62 25.44 -7.92
C GLU A 56 -7.15 23.99 -7.88
N TRP A 57 -6.75 23.23 -6.87
CA TRP A 57 -7.13 21.82 -6.76
C TRP A 57 -8.43 21.57 -6.02
N SER A 58 -9.06 22.62 -5.48
CA SER A 58 -10.27 22.54 -4.66
C SER A 58 -10.13 21.51 -3.51
N ILE A 59 -9.01 21.55 -2.80
CA ILE A 59 -8.72 20.72 -1.61
C ILE A 59 -8.13 21.59 -0.50
N SER A 60 -8.04 21.05 0.72
CA SER A 60 -7.45 21.79 1.83
C SER A 60 -5.94 22.03 1.63
N PRO A 61 -5.39 23.16 2.12
CA PRO A 61 -3.94 23.41 2.10
C PRO A 61 -3.12 22.30 2.77
N SER A 62 -3.67 21.71 3.84
CA SER A 62 -3.02 20.56 4.51
C SER A 62 -2.93 19.32 3.63
N SER A 63 -3.91 19.10 2.73
CA SER A 63 -3.84 18.02 1.74
C SER A 63 -2.76 18.29 0.69
N VAL A 64 -2.58 19.55 0.26
CA VAL A 64 -1.49 19.92 -0.66
C VAL A 64 -0.14 19.70 0.00
N ALA A 65 0.03 20.17 1.25
CA ALA A 65 1.25 19.95 2.03
C ALA A 65 1.59 18.45 2.16
N ALA A 66 0.58 17.59 2.37
CA ALA A 66 0.77 16.15 2.42
C ALA A 66 1.20 15.59 1.06
N PHE A 67 0.64 16.04 -0.07
CA PHE A 67 1.11 15.63 -1.40
C PHE A 67 2.53 16.07 -1.68
N ARG A 68 2.90 17.29 -1.30
CA ARG A 68 4.27 17.81 -1.41
C ARG A 68 5.26 16.96 -0.63
N SER A 69 4.96 16.64 0.62
CA SER A 69 5.82 15.76 1.45
C SER A 69 5.89 14.33 0.87
N LEU A 70 4.76 13.79 0.43
CA LEU A 70 4.72 12.47 -0.20
C LEU A 70 5.60 12.44 -1.47
N SER A 71 5.51 13.43 -2.35
CA SER A 71 6.33 13.47 -3.57
C SER A 71 7.82 13.49 -3.25
N GLN A 72 8.25 14.26 -2.26
CA GLN A 72 9.64 14.31 -1.81
C GLN A 72 10.12 12.97 -1.23
N THR A 73 9.23 12.24 -0.55
CA THR A 73 9.56 10.93 0.00
C THR A 73 9.65 9.89 -1.10
N LEU A 74 8.75 9.91 -2.09
CA LEU A 74 8.76 8.98 -3.22
C LEU A 74 10.02 9.11 -4.10
N LEU A 75 10.61 10.30 -4.20
CA LEU A 75 11.88 10.51 -4.89
C LEU A 75 13.08 9.88 -4.18
N LYS A 76 12.99 9.69 -2.87
CA LYS A 76 14.09 9.16 -2.04
C LYS A 76 13.95 7.67 -1.76
N ASP A 77 12.73 7.24 -1.47
CA ASP A 77 12.42 5.89 -1.01
C ASP A 77 11.58 5.14 -2.05
N TYR A 78 12.21 4.72 -3.13
CA TYR A 78 11.54 3.95 -4.19
C TYR A 78 12.18 2.56 -4.39
N PRO A 79 11.47 1.58 -4.94
CA PRO A 79 10.05 1.63 -5.30
C PRO A 79 9.12 1.61 -4.09
N SER A 80 8.02 2.37 -4.15
CA SER A 80 7.03 2.51 -3.09
C SER A 80 5.63 2.12 -3.55
N LEU A 81 4.79 1.65 -2.60
CA LEU A 81 3.35 1.52 -2.80
C LEU A 81 2.60 2.66 -2.11
N VAL A 82 1.60 3.20 -2.78
CA VAL A 82 0.70 4.21 -2.21
C VAL A 82 -0.73 3.68 -2.24
N PHE A 83 -1.24 3.26 -1.10
CA PHE A 83 -2.60 2.73 -0.98
C PHE A 83 -3.64 3.84 -0.82
N VAL A 84 -4.70 3.73 -1.61
CA VAL A 84 -5.90 4.56 -1.55
C VAL A 84 -7.15 3.70 -1.48
N ASN A 85 -8.31 4.30 -1.18
CA ASN A 85 -9.54 3.53 -0.94
C ASN A 85 -10.47 3.43 -2.15
N SER A 86 -10.21 4.14 -3.25
CA SER A 86 -11.04 4.08 -4.46
C SER A 86 -10.21 4.25 -5.73
N ARG A 87 -10.77 3.80 -6.87
CA ARG A 87 -10.16 3.93 -8.19
C ARG A 87 -9.97 5.40 -8.56
N SER A 88 -11.01 6.21 -8.36
CA SER A 88 -10.95 7.66 -8.63
C SER A 88 -9.89 8.35 -7.78
N ALA A 89 -9.71 7.94 -6.52
CA ALA A 89 -8.63 8.44 -5.69
C ALA A 89 -7.26 8.03 -6.24
N ALA A 90 -7.09 6.81 -6.78
CA ALA A 90 -5.83 6.38 -7.35
C ALA A 90 -5.43 7.26 -8.54
N GLU A 91 -6.35 7.49 -9.47
CA GLU A 91 -6.11 8.34 -10.64
C GLU A 91 -5.84 9.80 -10.24
N THR A 92 -6.63 10.34 -9.32
CA THR A 92 -6.48 11.73 -8.85
C THR A 92 -5.14 11.93 -8.14
N VAL A 93 -4.73 10.99 -7.28
CA VAL A 93 -3.45 11.05 -6.56
C VAL A 93 -2.28 10.97 -7.55
N ALA A 94 -2.34 10.07 -8.53
CA ALA A 94 -1.32 9.94 -9.56
C ALA A 94 -1.17 11.26 -10.35
N GLN A 95 -2.26 11.83 -10.82
CA GLN A 95 -2.26 13.08 -11.57
C GLN A 95 -1.68 14.24 -10.75
N ARG A 96 -2.08 14.37 -9.48
CA ARG A 96 -1.58 15.44 -8.60
C ARG A 96 -0.10 15.32 -8.31
N LEU A 97 0.38 14.11 -8.01
CA LEU A 97 1.80 13.86 -7.76
C LEU A 97 2.64 14.11 -9.01
N SER A 98 2.19 13.70 -10.19
CA SER A 98 2.88 13.96 -11.47
C SER A 98 2.92 15.45 -11.81
N ARG A 99 1.93 16.25 -11.39
CA ARG A 99 1.96 17.72 -11.54
C ARG A 99 2.91 18.39 -10.56
N LEU A 100 2.99 17.90 -9.32
CA LEU A 100 3.91 18.44 -8.30
C LEU A 100 5.38 18.12 -8.62
N SER A 101 5.63 16.94 -9.11
CA SER A 101 6.98 16.41 -9.35
C SER A 101 6.99 15.64 -10.67
N PRO A 102 7.19 16.33 -11.81
CA PRO A 102 7.19 15.70 -13.14
C PRO A 102 8.27 14.63 -13.33
N GLU A 103 9.29 14.64 -12.49
CA GLU A 103 10.36 13.64 -12.45
C GLU A 103 9.92 12.29 -11.84
N LEU A 104 8.77 12.24 -11.14
CA LEU A 104 8.23 11.01 -10.60
C LEU A 104 7.64 10.12 -11.71
N THR A 105 8.15 8.89 -11.78
CA THR A 105 7.53 7.83 -12.60
C THR A 105 6.49 7.11 -11.76
N ILE A 106 5.22 7.34 -12.06
CA ILE A 106 4.09 6.85 -11.27
C ILE A 106 3.22 5.92 -12.10
N GLY A 107 2.91 4.75 -11.56
CA GLY A 107 1.90 3.84 -12.11
C GLY A 107 0.61 3.87 -11.28
N VAL A 108 -0.47 3.37 -11.87
CA VAL A 108 -1.77 3.18 -11.20
C VAL A 108 -2.17 1.72 -11.32
N HIS A 109 -2.75 1.16 -10.23
CA HIS A 109 -3.18 -0.23 -10.20
C HIS A 109 -4.52 -0.38 -9.45
N HIS A 110 -5.57 -0.70 -10.17
CA HIS A 110 -6.89 -1.01 -9.60
C HIS A 110 -7.67 -1.99 -10.47
N GLY A 111 -8.70 -2.62 -9.90
CA GLY A 111 -9.43 -3.72 -10.53
C GLY A 111 -10.19 -3.37 -11.82
N SER A 112 -10.33 -2.10 -12.20
CA SER A 112 -10.97 -1.69 -13.46
C SER A 112 -10.01 -1.56 -14.65
N LEU A 113 -8.70 -1.62 -14.41
CA LEU A 113 -7.72 -1.67 -15.49
C LEU A 113 -7.74 -3.05 -16.15
N ALA A 114 -7.41 -3.10 -17.45
CA ALA A 114 -7.20 -4.35 -18.17
C ALA A 114 -6.11 -5.19 -17.49
N ALA A 115 -6.20 -6.52 -17.60
CA ALA A 115 -5.25 -7.41 -16.96
C ALA A 115 -3.80 -7.19 -17.46
N GLU A 116 -3.66 -6.90 -18.74
CA GLU A 116 -2.38 -6.58 -19.38
C GLU A 116 -1.75 -5.33 -18.76
N THR A 117 -2.50 -4.24 -18.65
CA THR A 117 -2.03 -2.98 -18.05
C THR A 117 -1.60 -3.19 -16.60
N ARG A 118 -2.35 -3.97 -15.82
CA ARG A 118 -1.97 -4.28 -14.44
C ARG A 118 -0.64 -5.02 -14.37
N ARG A 119 -0.44 -6.04 -15.21
CA ARG A 119 0.81 -6.80 -15.31
C ARG A 119 1.98 -5.93 -15.75
N GLU A 120 1.76 -5.01 -16.69
CA GLU A 120 2.78 -4.05 -17.10
C GLU A 120 3.24 -3.17 -15.93
N MET A 121 2.29 -2.64 -15.13
CA MET A 121 2.62 -1.83 -13.95
C MET A 121 3.34 -2.64 -12.87
N GLU A 122 2.92 -3.87 -12.63
CA GLU A 122 3.59 -4.79 -11.70
C GLU A 122 5.03 -5.10 -12.14
N ASN A 123 5.23 -5.37 -13.43
CA ASN A 123 6.55 -5.62 -13.99
C ASN A 123 7.45 -4.38 -13.95
N ALA A 124 6.90 -3.21 -14.28
CA ALA A 124 7.63 -1.94 -14.22
C ALA A 124 8.06 -1.60 -12.77
N LEU A 125 7.19 -1.86 -11.79
CA LEU A 125 7.54 -1.69 -10.37
C LEU A 125 8.65 -2.66 -9.94
N ARG A 126 8.52 -3.94 -10.31
CA ARG A 126 9.52 -4.98 -10.00
C ARG A 126 10.89 -4.69 -10.64
N ALA A 127 10.89 -4.13 -11.84
CA ALA A 127 12.11 -3.73 -12.53
C ALA A 127 12.73 -2.42 -11.98
N GLY A 128 12.09 -1.74 -11.03
CA GLY A 128 12.57 -0.46 -10.48
C GLY A 128 12.34 0.73 -11.41
N ASN A 129 11.51 0.58 -12.45
CA ASN A 129 11.21 1.63 -13.43
C ASN A 129 10.14 2.62 -12.93
N LEU A 130 9.52 2.35 -11.77
CA LEU A 130 8.55 3.23 -11.12
C LEU A 130 9.08 3.69 -9.76
N HIS A 131 8.91 4.98 -9.48
CA HIS A 131 9.09 5.51 -8.13
C HIS A 131 7.96 5.05 -7.22
N ALA A 132 6.73 5.05 -7.73
CA ALA A 132 5.56 4.61 -6.97
C ALA A 132 4.50 3.94 -7.83
N LEU A 133 3.79 2.99 -7.22
CA LEU A 133 2.56 2.42 -7.76
C LEU A 133 1.40 2.77 -6.81
N ILE A 134 0.46 3.58 -7.33
CA ILE A 134 -0.72 3.99 -6.56
C ILE A 134 -1.80 2.94 -6.77
N CYS A 135 -2.25 2.33 -5.68
CA CYS A 135 -3.08 1.15 -5.76
C CYS A 135 -4.25 1.16 -4.76
N THR A 136 -5.26 0.38 -5.09
CA THR A 136 -6.37 0.04 -4.19
C THR A 136 -6.10 -1.32 -3.52
N SER A 137 -7.14 -1.95 -2.98
CA SER A 137 -7.06 -3.31 -2.41
C SER A 137 -6.57 -4.39 -3.40
N SER A 138 -6.44 -4.07 -4.68
CA SER A 138 -5.95 -5.00 -5.72
C SER A 138 -4.54 -5.53 -5.47
N LEU A 139 -3.73 -4.84 -4.66
CA LEU A 139 -2.38 -5.26 -4.26
C LEU A 139 -2.26 -5.63 -2.77
N GLU A 140 -3.38 -5.78 -2.05
CA GLU A 140 -3.36 -6.24 -0.65
C GLU A 140 -2.95 -7.71 -0.54
N LEU A 141 -3.31 -8.55 -1.53
CA LEU A 141 -3.13 -10.01 -1.47
C LEU A 141 -2.42 -10.58 -2.71
N GLY A 142 -1.58 -11.58 -2.48
CA GLY A 142 -1.26 -12.66 -3.42
C GLY A 142 -0.32 -12.37 -4.60
N ILE A 143 0.18 -11.15 -4.78
CA ILE A 143 1.05 -10.83 -5.92
C ILE A 143 2.47 -10.59 -5.43
N ASP A 144 3.45 -11.26 -6.03
CA ASP A 144 4.85 -10.94 -5.87
C ASP A 144 5.19 -9.71 -6.74
N ILE A 145 5.37 -8.59 -6.08
CA ILE A 145 5.70 -7.29 -6.72
C ILE A 145 7.16 -6.89 -6.51
N GLY A 146 7.98 -7.80 -5.99
CA GLY A 146 9.38 -7.54 -5.69
C GLY A 146 9.58 -6.77 -4.37
N THR A 147 10.78 -6.22 -4.20
CA THR A 147 11.15 -5.51 -2.97
C THR A 147 10.57 -4.10 -2.96
N ILE A 148 9.65 -3.84 -2.05
CA ILE A 148 9.06 -2.52 -1.83
C ILE A 148 9.73 -1.89 -0.61
N ARG A 149 10.30 -0.70 -0.79
CA ARG A 149 10.99 0.02 0.30
C ARG A 149 10.04 0.62 1.31
N ARG A 150 8.94 1.22 0.82
CA ARG A 150 7.97 1.90 1.70
C ARG A 150 6.55 1.72 1.22
N VAL A 151 5.65 1.61 2.18
CA VAL A 151 4.20 1.63 1.94
C VAL A 151 3.63 2.91 2.52
N HIS A 152 2.93 3.66 1.70
CA HIS A 152 2.19 4.86 2.10
C HIS A 152 0.71 4.56 2.13
N GLN A 153 0.03 5.13 3.12
CA GLN A 153 -1.42 5.04 3.26
C GLN A 153 -2.03 6.43 3.20
N ILE A 154 -2.81 6.69 2.15
CA ILE A 154 -3.64 7.90 2.05
C ILE A 154 -5.04 7.53 2.51
N GLN A 155 -5.58 8.26 3.50
CA GLN A 155 -6.82 7.98 4.22
C GLN A 155 -6.74 6.70 5.09
N SER A 156 -7.72 6.54 6.01
CA SER A 156 -7.79 5.36 6.87
C SER A 156 -8.03 4.08 6.07
N PRO A 157 -7.34 2.97 6.33
CA PRO A 157 -7.63 1.66 5.72
C PRO A 157 -8.96 1.06 6.21
N ARG A 158 -9.61 1.67 7.21
CA ARG A 158 -10.90 1.32 7.83
C ARG A 158 -10.92 0.01 8.61
N ALA A 159 -9.86 -0.80 8.54
CA ALA A 159 -9.74 -2.05 9.28
C ALA A 159 -8.26 -2.34 9.58
N VAL A 160 -8.00 -2.93 10.75
CA VAL A 160 -6.63 -3.24 11.22
C VAL A 160 -6.00 -4.34 10.38
N ASP A 161 -6.74 -5.38 10.05
CA ASP A 161 -6.30 -6.49 9.20
C ASP A 161 -5.88 -6.00 7.82
N ARG A 162 -6.64 -5.08 7.21
CA ARG A 162 -6.29 -4.45 5.95
C ARG A 162 -5.00 -3.62 6.06
N MET A 163 -4.83 -2.88 7.14
CA MET A 163 -3.59 -2.15 7.39
C MET A 163 -2.39 -3.09 7.47
N LEU A 164 -2.52 -4.21 8.19
CA LEU A 164 -1.47 -5.22 8.31
C LEU A 164 -1.15 -5.87 6.97
N GLN A 165 -2.16 -6.17 6.13
CA GLN A 165 -1.95 -6.71 4.78
C GLN A 165 -1.18 -5.74 3.88
N ARG A 166 -1.49 -4.43 3.95
CA ARG A 166 -0.77 -3.38 3.21
C ARG A 166 0.67 -3.23 3.70
N LEU A 167 0.87 -3.16 5.01
CA LEU A 167 2.21 -3.08 5.62
C LEU A 167 3.06 -4.32 5.29
N GLY A 168 2.45 -5.50 5.20
CA GLY A 168 3.12 -6.73 4.79
C GLY A 168 3.67 -6.71 3.35
N ARG A 169 3.44 -5.66 2.57
CA ARG A 169 4.05 -5.45 1.24
C ARG A 169 5.41 -4.77 1.29
N ALA A 170 5.75 -4.08 2.39
CA ALA A 170 7.06 -3.47 2.53
C ALA A 170 8.12 -4.52 2.93
N GLU A 171 9.29 -4.45 2.29
CA GLU A 171 10.48 -5.26 2.61
C GLU A 171 10.16 -6.77 2.78
N HIS A 172 9.75 -7.43 1.71
CA HIS A 172 9.25 -8.81 1.69
C HIS A 172 10.34 -9.89 1.87
N HIS A 173 11.42 -9.62 2.59
CA HIS A 173 12.47 -10.61 2.93
C HIS A 173 12.51 -10.90 4.42
N MET A 174 12.95 -12.10 4.79
CA MET A 174 13.09 -12.51 6.19
C MET A 174 14.09 -11.58 6.90
N GLY A 175 13.62 -10.91 7.97
CA GLY A 175 14.42 -9.94 8.74
C GLY A 175 14.29 -8.49 8.32
N GLY A 176 13.50 -8.16 7.29
CA GLY A 176 13.21 -6.77 6.89
C GLY A 176 12.30 -6.05 7.90
N THR A 177 12.49 -4.75 8.06
CA THR A 177 11.61 -3.88 8.85
C THR A 177 10.65 -3.18 7.89
N GLY A 178 9.35 -3.50 7.93
CA GLY A 178 8.33 -2.82 7.14
C GLY A 178 8.21 -1.33 7.54
N ARG A 179 8.30 -0.40 6.59
CA ARG A 179 8.12 1.05 6.77
C ARG A 179 6.97 1.60 5.97
#